data_9c875eb8f6baac6f4a382017558173fb
#
_entry.id   9c875eb8f6baac6f4a382017558173fb
#
_cell.length_a   1.000
_cell.length_b   1.000
_cell.length_c   1.000
_cell.angle_alpha   90.00
_cell.angle_beta   90.00
_cell.angle_gamma   90.00
#
_symmetry.space_group_name_H-M   'P 1'
#
loop_
_entity.id
_entity.type
_entity.pdbx_description
1 polymer ?
#
loop_
_entity_poly.entity_id
_entity_poly.type
_entity_poly.pdbx_seq_one_letter_code
_entity_poly.pdbx_strand_id
1 'polypeptide(L)'
;MRWDAQALNAQAVDAEALNAETPRTGTQAPDGQTAPLPAPALLPLAGLVRSVTTPEFAGVTFHEVTAKSVLNKVAAGSRMPFEWTINPYRGCSHACVYCFARKTHTYLDFDAGLDFDSQVVVKVNAAEVLRRELAKPSWQRHQVALGTNTDPYQRAEGRYQLMPGIIRALADSGTPLSILTKGTLLARDIPLLKHAATQVPVGVGISLAMTDEQLSEAVEPGTPGPRARLKLISRLREAGLPCGVMAMPILPWLSDSDEALDSLFGSLAAAGATGVSAGALYLKPGTREWFMQWIAREHPQLAGKYRRLYGGGSYASKEYRAWLAGRVRFFKARHGFIGSTGFSHEDIDQDPRDEEARYPAGSLPGSARIRHGRGTAGSVGHSGTGESAAEPVAAQPTLF
;
A
#
# COMPACT_ATOMS: atom_id res chain seq x y z
N MET A 1 3.03 12.35 -19.81
CA MET A 1 3.66 13.59 -19.33
C MET A 1 4.95 13.24 -18.61
N ARG A 2 6.03 13.95 -18.89
CA ARG A 2 7.32 13.76 -18.19
C ARG A 2 7.24 14.43 -16.84
N TRP A 3 7.56 13.70 -15.81
CA TRP A 3 7.70 14.21 -14.45
C TRP A 3 8.96 15.06 -14.38
N ASP A 4 8.82 16.34 -14.10
CA ASP A 4 9.97 17.26 -13.99
C ASP A 4 10.37 17.38 -12.52
N ALA A 5 11.30 16.53 -12.10
CA ALA A 5 11.83 16.52 -10.73
C ALA A 5 12.62 17.81 -10.38
N GLN A 6 13.01 18.60 -11.40
CA GLN A 6 13.75 19.83 -11.19
C GLN A 6 12.87 20.98 -10.68
N ALA A 7 11.59 20.99 -11.03
CA ALA A 7 10.66 22.02 -10.57
C ALA A 7 10.37 21.97 -9.05
N LEU A 8 10.51 20.80 -8.43
CA LEU A 8 10.30 20.64 -6.99
C LEU A 8 11.55 20.93 -6.16
N ASN A 9 12.74 20.72 -6.70
CA ASN A 9 14.00 21.06 -6.02
C ASN A 9 14.25 22.59 -5.97
N ALA A 10 13.80 23.34 -6.97
CA ALA A 10 13.96 24.80 -6.99
C ALA A 10 13.17 25.50 -5.88
N GLN A 11 12.05 24.93 -5.42
CA GLN A 11 11.23 25.52 -4.37
C GLN A 11 11.64 25.12 -2.93
N ALA A 12 12.42 24.05 -2.77
CA ALA A 12 12.97 23.66 -1.47
C ALA A 12 14.19 24.51 -1.07
N VAL A 13 14.89 25.10 -2.04
CA VAL A 13 16.12 25.90 -1.79
C VAL A 13 15.78 27.31 -1.32
N ASP A 14 14.62 27.88 -1.69
CA ASP A 14 14.23 29.25 -1.29
C ASP A 14 13.79 29.38 0.18
N ALA A 15 13.58 28.28 0.90
CA ALA A 15 13.19 28.30 2.32
C ALA A 15 14.42 28.39 3.27
N GLU A 16 15.62 28.09 2.82
CA GLU A 16 16.86 28.19 3.61
C GLU A 16 17.64 29.52 3.42
N ALA A 17 17.26 30.35 2.47
CA ALA A 17 17.95 31.57 2.12
C ALA A 17 17.69 32.76 3.06
N LEU A 18 16.95 32.60 4.16
CA LEU A 18 16.60 33.69 5.08
C LEU A 18 17.52 33.85 6.31
N ASN A 19 18.61 33.08 6.43
CA ASN A 19 19.54 33.21 7.56
C ASN A 19 21.00 32.95 7.16
N ALA A 20 21.65 33.85 6.41
CA ALA A 20 23.12 34.03 6.48
C ALA A 20 23.58 35.20 5.65
N GLU A 21 23.79 36.33 6.30
CA GLU A 21 24.71 37.40 5.82
C GLU A 21 26.13 37.07 6.26
N THR A 22 27.06 36.92 5.31
CA THR A 22 28.40 37.59 5.29
C THR A 22 29.18 37.20 4.03
N PRO A 23 29.95 38.13 3.47
CA PRO A 23 30.53 38.00 2.13
C PRO A 23 31.92 37.36 2.14
N ARG A 24 32.23 36.54 1.13
CA ARG A 24 33.60 36.24 0.76
C ARG A 24 33.82 36.31 -0.76
N THR A 25 34.77 37.15 -1.09
CA THR A 25 35.33 37.50 -2.37
C THR A 25 35.95 36.34 -3.15
N GLY A 26 35.64 36.29 -4.41
CA GLY A 26 36.47 36.08 -5.59
C GLY A 26 37.35 34.83 -5.74
N THR A 27 37.05 34.04 -6.75
CA THR A 27 37.95 33.73 -7.89
C THR A 27 37.17 32.94 -8.95
N GLN A 28 37.12 33.49 -10.16
CA GLN A 28 36.62 32.81 -11.36
C GLN A 28 37.67 31.81 -11.85
N ALA A 29 37.22 30.58 -12.19
CA ALA A 29 37.97 29.68 -13.05
C ALA A 29 37.09 29.25 -14.25
N PRO A 30 37.67 29.10 -15.45
CA PRO A 30 36.94 28.89 -16.69
C PRO A 30 36.62 27.40 -16.94
N ASP A 31 35.73 27.22 -17.90
CA ASP A 31 35.33 26.00 -18.59
C ASP A 31 34.17 25.19 -17.99
N GLY A 32 33.04 25.37 -18.70
CA GLY A 32 31.77 24.71 -18.47
C GLY A 32 31.76 23.20 -18.69
N GLN A 33 32.12 22.46 -17.68
CA GLN A 33 31.66 21.08 -17.48
C GLN A 33 31.07 20.98 -16.08
N THR A 34 29.75 21.03 -15.98
CA THR A 34 29.06 20.65 -14.74
C THR A 34 29.32 19.17 -14.50
N ALA A 35 30.29 18.87 -13.64
CA ALA A 35 30.43 17.51 -13.09
C ALA A 35 29.09 17.12 -12.44
N PRO A 36 28.61 15.88 -12.65
CA PRO A 36 27.45 15.40 -11.93
C PRO A 36 27.72 15.54 -10.44
N LEU A 37 26.79 16.17 -9.69
CA LEU A 37 26.85 16.25 -8.25
C LEU A 37 27.11 14.84 -7.70
N PRO A 38 28.08 14.65 -6.78
CA PRO A 38 28.30 13.36 -6.16
C PRO A 38 26.97 12.94 -5.51
N ALA A 39 26.51 11.72 -5.87
CA ALA A 39 25.38 11.12 -5.18
C ALA A 39 25.63 11.20 -3.67
N PRO A 40 24.64 11.58 -2.83
CA PRO A 40 24.81 11.64 -1.40
C PRO A 40 25.44 10.33 -0.95
N ALA A 41 26.49 10.41 -0.13
CA ALA A 41 27.17 9.22 0.41
C ALA A 41 26.14 8.46 1.22
N LEU A 42 25.51 7.47 0.60
CA LEU A 42 24.57 6.57 1.25
C LEU A 42 25.34 5.87 2.37
N LEU A 43 24.84 5.98 3.60
CA LEU A 43 25.23 5.04 4.64
C LEU A 43 25.09 3.62 4.03
N PRO A 44 26.05 2.73 4.25
CA PRO A 44 26.08 1.46 3.53
C PRO A 44 24.80 0.69 3.81
N LEU A 45 23.86 0.70 2.87
CA LEU A 45 22.67 -0.15 2.93
C LEU A 45 23.18 -1.59 3.10
N ALA A 46 22.74 -2.25 4.15
CA ALA A 46 23.18 -3.61 4.43
C ALA A 46 22.90 -4.53 3.23
N GLY A 47 23.95 -5.14 2.69
CA GLY A 47 23.87 -6.00 1.52
C GLY A 47 23.75 -5.26 0.18
N LEU A 48 24.08 -3.96 0.13
CA LEU A 48 24.09 -3.20 -1.12
C LEU A 48 25.06 -3.83 -2.13
N VAL A 49 24.56 -4.16 -3.31
CA VAL A 49 25.32 -4.69 -4.44
C VAL A 49 25.73 -3.54 -5.37
N ARG A 50 24.75 -2.72 -5.75
CA ARG A 50 24.98 -1.53 -6.60
C ARG A 50 23.76 -0.61 -6.58
N SER A 51 23.97 0.64 -7.00
CA SER A 51 22.90 1.60 -7.30
C SER A 51 22.80 1.81 -8.81
N VAL A 52 21.58 1.83 -9.32
CA VAL A 52 21.30 1.88 -10.78
C VAL A 52 20.30 2.99 -11.06
N THR A 53 20.65 3.85 -12.02
CA THR A 53 19.74 4.81 -12.64
C THR A 53 19.59 4.44 -14.11
N THR A 54 18.40 4.57 -14.68
CA THR A 54 18.18 4.27 -16.11
C THR A 54 17.28 5.32 -16.75
N PRO A 55 17.44 5.59 -18.05
CA PRO A 55 16.64 6.61 -18.75
C PRO A 55 15.12 6.36 -18.65
N GLU A 56 14.68 5.09 -18.63
CA GLU A 56 13.27 4.69 -18.56
C GLU A 56 12.65 5.03 -17.19
N PHE A 57 13.49 5.25 -16.16
CA PHE A 57 13.12 5.61 -14.82
C PHE A 57 13.81 6.91 -14.39
N ALA A 58 13.74 7.93 -15.27
CA ALA A 58 14.33 9.24 -14.95
C ALA A 58 13.87 9.74 -13.57
N GLY A 59 14.80 10.17 -12.73
CA GLY A 59 14.54 10.61 -11.36
C GLY A 59 14.39 9.50 -10.33
N VAL A 60 14.55 8.22 -10.70
CA VAL A 60 14.52 7.10 -9.75
C VAL A 60 15.88 6.40 -9.71
N THR A 61 16.38 6.17 -8.51
CA THR A 61 17.56 5.34 -8.25
C THR A 61 17.14 4.02 -7.63
N PHE A 62 17.58 2.91 -8.21
CA PHE A 62 17.39 1.58 -7.65
C PHE A 62 18.63 1.15 -6.88
N HIS A 63 18.46 0.81 -5.61
CA HIS A 63 19.50 0.25 -4.76
C HIS A 63 19.31 -1.26 -4.68
N GLU A 64 20.04 -2.00 -5.49
CA GLU A 64 20.00 -3.46 -5.51
C GLU A 64 20.71 -4.02 -4.27
N VAL A 65 19.98 -4.78 -3.46
CA VAL A 65 20.51 -5.37 -2.22
C VAL A 65 20.29 -6.88 -2.21
N THR A 66 21.22 -7.61 -1.56
CA THR A 66 21.03 -9.01 -1.16
C THR A 66 20.43 -9.04 0.25
N ALA A 67 19.17 -9.45 0.34
CA ALA A 67 18.48 -9.60 1.61
C ALA A 67 18.89 -10.88 2.33
N LYS A 68 19.00 -10.84 3.66
CA LYS A 68 19.19 -12.03 4.51
C LYS A 68 17.88 -12.75 4.79
N SER A 69 16.77 -11.98 4.86
CA SER A 69 15.41 -12.46 5.11
C SER A 69 14.41 -11.63 4.31
N VAL A 70 13.31 -12.24 3.90
CA VAL A 70 12.21 -11.56 3.18
C VAL A 70 10.85 -11.76 3.83
N LEU A 71 10.67 -12.83 4.62
CA LEU A 71 9.49 -13.01 5.46
C LEU A 71 9.58 -12.11 6.69
N ASN A 72 8.57 -11.25 6.87
CA ASN A 72 8.49 -10.35 8.01
C ASN A 72 7.26 -10.72 8.84
N LYS A 73 7.47 -11.02 10.12
CA LYS A 73 6.36 -11.24 11.05
C LYS A 73 5.73 -9.90 11.41
N VAL A 74 4.41 -9.84 11.38
CA VAL A 74 3.65 -8.69 11.85
C VAL A 74 3.72 -8.65 13.37
N ALA A 75 3.83 -7.45 13.95
CA ALA A 75 3.95 -7.29 15.40
C ALA A 75 2.75 -7.92 16.12
N ALA A 76 3.03 -8.59 17.24
CA ALA A 76 1.98 -9.12 18.12
C ALA A 76 1.04 -8.01 18.56
N GLY A 77 -0.27 -8.27 18.56
CA GLY A 77 -1.31 -7.26 18.85
C GLY A 77 -1.70 -6.38 17.66
N SER A 78 -1.12 -6.59 16.48
CA SER A 78 -1.60 -5.97 15.25
C SER A 78 -3.00 -6.48 14.92
N ARG A 79 -3.88 -5.57 14.49
CA ARG A 79 -5.23 -5.90 14.00
C ARG A 79 -5.24 -6.29 12.51
N MET A 80 -4.11 -6.75 11.96
CA MET A 80 -4.04 -7.19 10.56
C MET A 80 -4.49 -8.64 10.44
N PRO A 81 -5.26 -9.02 9.39
CA PRO A 81 -5.77 -10.38 9.22
C PRO A 81 -4.71 -11.34 8.68
N PHE A 82 -3.46 -10.99 8.76
CA PHE A 82 -2.31 -11.80 8.37
C PHE A 82 -1.15 -11.57 9.34
N GLU A 83 -0.40 -12.62 9.58
CA GLU A 83 0.74 -12.58 10.51
C GLU A 83 2.07 -12.35 9.79
N TRP A 84 2.14 -12.58 8.48
CA TRP A 84 3.38 -12.51 7.72
C TRP A 84 3.23 -11.67 6.46
N THR A 85 4.30 -10.96 6.14
CA THR A 85 4.35 -10.09 4.95
C THR A 85 5.66 -10.29 4.19
N ILE A 86 5.59 -10.02 2.87
CA ILE A 86 6.78 -9.88 2.02
C ILE A 86 6.72 -8.53 1.33
N ASN A 87 7.81 -7.79 1.42
CA ASN A 87 8.02 -6.56 0.66
C ASN A 87 9.31 -6.70 -0.14
N PRO A 88 9.24 -7.03 -1.45
CA PRO A 88 10.41 -7.19 -2.29
C PRO A 88 11.14 -5.87 -2.57
N TYR A 89 10.44 -4.77 -2.36
CA TYR A 89 10.95 -3.40 -2.51
C TYR A 89 10.83 -2.63 -1.21
N ARG A 90 11.58 -1.51 -1.06
CA ARG A 90 11.31 -0.41 -0.14
C ARG A 90 11.38 0.89 -0.92
N GLY A 91 10.49 1.86 -0.60
CA GLY A 91 10.18 2.96 -1.49
C GLY A 91 9.21 2.54 -2.59
N CYS A 92 8.54 3.49 -3.20
CA CYS A 92 7.49 3.19 -4.18
C CYS A 92 7.33 4.29 -5.21
N SER A 93 7.68 3.99 -6.45
CA SER A 93 7.56 4.91 -7.59
C SER A 93 6.11 5.26 -7.99
N HIS A 94 5.10 4.75 -7.27
CA HIS A 94 3.71 5.21 -7.38
C HIS A 94 3.51 6.61 -6.81
N ALA A 95 4.40 7.06 -5.91
CA ALA A 95 4.46 8.42 -5.38
C ALA A 95 3.15 8.97 -4.80
N CYS A 96 2.28 8.09 -4.27
CA CYS A 96 1.01 8.51 -3.70
C CYS A 96 1.23 9.51 -2.57
N VAL A 97 0.60 10.69 -2.64
CA VAL A 97 0.82 11.77 -1.67
C VAL A 97 0.33 11.45 -0.27
N TYR A 98 -0.58 10.48 -0.13
CA TYR A 98 -1.16 10.04 1.12
C TYR A 98 -0.58 8.70 1.65
N CYS A 99 0.51 8.18 1.05
CA CYS A 99 1.00 6.84 1.38
C CYS A 99 1.48 6.77 2.83
N PHE A 100 0.84 5.91 3.63
CA PHE A 100 1.20 5.72 5.04
C PHE A 100 2.58 5.08 5.24
N ALA A 101 3.13 4.46 4.20
CA ALA A 101 4.42 3.78 4.26
C ALA A 101 5.63 4.72 4.13
N ARG A 102 5.42 6.00 3.78
CA ARG A 102 6.50 6.98 3.59
C ARG A 102 7.49 7.02 4.75
N LYS A 103 7.00 7.01 5.99
CA LYS A 103 7.85 7.00 7.19
C LYS A 103 8.79 5.78 7.26
N THR A 104 8.51 4.68 6.56
CA THR A 104 9.41 3.51 6.59
C THR A 104 10.76 3.77 5.94
N HIS A 105 10.88 4.83 5.14
CA HIS A 105 12.12 5.24 4.49
C HIS A 105 13.13 5.84 5.47
N THR A 106 12.65 6.46 6.54
CA THR A 106 13.53 7.03 7.58
C THR A 106 14.37 5.97 8.32
N TYR A 107 13.97 4.69 8.27
CA TYR A 107 14.80 3.58 8.77
C TYR A 107 16.01 3.27 7.88
N LEU A 108 16.11 3.91 6.73
CA LEU A 108 17.21 3.79 5.77
C LEU A 108 18.00 5.11 5.67
N ASP A 109 17.76 6.03 6.59
CA ASP A 109 18.31 7.40 6.58
C ASP A 109 17.92 8.21 5.32
N PHE A 110 16.81 7.85 4.68
CA PHE A 110 16.16 8.61 3.62
C PHE A 110 15.01 9.46 4.17
N ASP A 111 14.68 10.54 3.48
CA ASP A 111 13.50 11.31 3.85
C ASP A 111 12.18 10.58 3.50
N ALA A 112 11.09 10.94 4.19
CA ALA A 112 9.76 10.37 3.96
C ALA A 112 9.01 11.03 2.78
N GLY A 113 9.60 12.02 2.14
CA GLY A 113 9.05 12.78 1.01
C GLY A 113 9.53 12.21 -0.33
N LEU A 114 10.40 12.96 -1.01
CA LEU A 114 10.88 12.63 -2.35
C LEU A 114 11.71 11.34 -2.41
N ASP A 115 12.51 11.06 -1.38
CA ASP A 115 13.31 9.84 -1.35
C ASP A 115 12.45 8.59 -1.36
N PHE A 116 11.28 8.62 -0.68
CA PHE A 116 10.35 7.48 -0.73
C PHE A 116 9.89 7.15 -2.15
N ASP A 117 9.75 8.14 -3.00
CA ASP A 117 9.28 8.01 -4.37
C ASP A 117 10.42 7.67 -5.36
N SER A 118 11.65 8.12 -5.05
CA SER A 118 12.79 8.13 -5.96
C SER A 118 13.95 7.21 -5.58
N GLN A 119 14.11 6.84 -4.30
CA GLN A 119 15.17 5.96 -3.82
C GLN A 119 14.58 4.57 -3.51
N VAL A 120 14.54 3.69 -4.49
CA VAL A 120 13.88 2.38 -4.36
C VAL A 120 14.89 1.28 -4.08
N VAL A 121 14.80 0.67 -2.89
CA VAL A 121 15.60 -0.52 -2.56
C VAL A 121 14.95 -1.77 -3.14
N VAL A 122 15.75 -2.59 -3.82
CA VAL A 122 15.32 -3.80 -4.55
C VAL A 122 16.03 -5.02 -3.96
N LYS A 123 15.29 -5.96 -3.39
CA LYS A 123 15.84 -7.22 -2.86
C LYS A 123 15.99 -8.23 -4.00
N VAL A 124 17.10 -8.15 -4.74
CA VAL A 124 17.29 -8.92 -5.98
C VAL A 124 17.29 -10.44 -5.81
N ASN A 125 17.59 -10.93 -4.62
CA ASN A 125 17.58 -12.35 -4.26
C ASN A 125 16.30 -12.80 -3.52
N ALA A 126 15.21 -12.00 -3.58
CA ALA A 126 14.02 -12.23 -2.76
C ALA A 126 13.43 -13.64 -2.92
N ALA A 127 13.27 -14.13 -4.15
CA ALA A 127 12.70 -15.45 -4.40
C ALA A 127 13.58 -16.61 -3.89
N GLU A 128 14.91 -16.47 -3.96
CA GLU A 128 15.86 -17.47 -3.46
C GLU A 128 15.81 -17.54 -1.93
N VAL A 129 15.91 -16.40 -1.28
CA VAL A 129 15.82 -16.30 0.18
C VAL A 129 14.50 -16.85 0.68
N LEU A 130 13.40 -16.50 0.00
CA LEU A 130 12.06 -16.98 0.35
C LEU A 130 11.98 -18.49 0.31
N ARG A 131 12.48 -19.16 -0.77
CA ARG A 131 12.48 -20.63 -0.84
C ARG A 131 13.21 -21.25 0.34
N ARG A 132 14.36 -20.70 0.74
CA ARG A 132 15.11 -21.17 1.91
C ARG A 132 14.36 -20.99 3.23
N GLU A 133 13.63 -19.86 3.38
CA GLU A 133 12.84 -19.60 4.58
C GLU A 133 11.62 -20.53 4.67
N LEU A 134 10.93 -20.76 3.56
CA LEU A 134 9.76 -21.63 3.48
C LEU A 134 10.11 -23.13 3.60
N ALA A 135 11.34 -23.53 3.27
CA ALA A 135 11.83 -24.90 3.44
C ALA A 135 12.17 -25.28 4.88
N LYS A 136 12.19 -24.31 5.81
CA LYS A 136 12.48 -24.60 7.23
C LYS A 136 11.39 -25.48 7.84
N PRO A 137 11.72 -26.53 8.61
CA PRO A 137 10.73 -27.37 9.28
C PRO A 137 9.79 -26.60 10.23
N SER A 138 10.25 -25.44 10.75
CA SER A 138 9.47 -24.56 11.61
C SER A 138 8.44 -23.71 10.88
N TRP A 139 8.45 -23.70 9.53
CA TRP A 139 7.48 -22.94 8.76
C TRP A 139 6.09 -23.62 8.77
N GLN A 140 5.07 -22.91 9.29
CA GLN A 140 3.73 -23.45 9.49
C GLN A 140 2.74 -23.10 8.35
N ARG A 141 3.23 -22.57 7.23
CA ARG A 141 2.41 -22.18 6.06
C ARG A 141 1.35 -21.16 6.39
N HIS A 142 1.65 -20.23 7.29
CA HIS A 142 0.80 -19.08 7.55
C HIS A 142 0.59 -18.28 6.28
N GLN A 143 -0.59 -17.65 6.17
CA GLN A 143 -0.87 -16.73 5.08
C GLN A 143 0.14 -15.58 5.02
N VAL A 144 0.62 -15.30 3.81
CA VAL A 144 1.56 -14.21 3.55
C VAL A 144 0.90 -13.12 2.71
N ALA A 145 0.95 -11.87 3.20
CA ALA A 145 0.43 -10.70 2.49
C ALA A 145 1.56 -9.94 1.76
N LEU A 146 1.28 -9.53 0.52
CA LEU A 146 2.15 -8.69 -0.30
C LEU A 146 1.45 -7.36 -0.61
N GLY A 147 2.21 -6.25 -0.63
CA GLY A 147 1.65 -4.93 -0.86
C GLY A 147 1.29 -4.17 0.40
N THR A 148 1.92 -4.49 1.53
CA THR A 148 1.62 -3.89 2.83
C THR A 148 2.37 -2.59 3.10
N ASN A 149 3.62 -2.45 2.63
CA ASN A 149 4.44 -1.23 2.81
C ASN A 149 4.90 -0.61 1.49
N THR A 150 4.95 -1.41 0.43
CA THR A 150 5.25 -0.95 -0.93
C THR A 150 4.35 -1.70 -1.89
N ASP A 151 4.14 -1.13 -3.06
CA ASP A 151 3.39 -1.85 -4.08
C ASP A 151 4.28 -2.90 -4.75
N PRO A 152 3.90 -4.19 -4.73
CA PRO A 152 4.70 -5.26 -5.33
C PRO A 152 4.70 -5.21 -6.86
N TYR A 153 3.76 -4.51 -7.48
CA TYR A 153 3.68 -4.29 -8.92
C TYR A 153 3.90 -2.84 -9.32
N GLN A 154 4.66 -2.09 -8.51
CA GLN A 154 5.13 -0.78 -8.90
C GLN A 154 6.01 -0.87 -10.17
N ARG A 155 6.30 0.26 -10.82
CA ARG A 155 7.04 0.28 -12.09
C ARG A 155 8.36 -0.51 -12.07
N ALA A 156 9.05 -0.56 -10.92
CA ALA A 156 10.27 -1.36 -10.72
C ALA A 156 10.06 -2.85 -11.07
N GLU A 157 8.87 -3.41 -10.82
CA GLU A 157 8.56 -4.82 -11.12
C GLU A 157 8.59 -5.11 -12.63
N GLY A 158 8.40 -4.12 -13.49
CA GLY A 158 8.59 -4.27 -14.93
C GLY A 158 10.04 -4.62 -15.30
N ARG A 159 11.00 -4.09 -14.55
CA ARG A 159 12.43 -4.33 -14.73
C ARG A 159 12.91 -5.59 -14.01
N TYR A 160 12.59 -5.70 -12.72
CA TYR A 160 13.21 -6.71 -11.84
C TYR A 160 12.49 -8.06 -11.83
N GLN A 161 11.21 -8.10 -12.15
CA GLN A 161 10.39 -9.31 -12.27
C GLN A 161 10.51 -10.26 -11.06
N LEU A 162 10.47 -9.71 -9.85
CA LEU A 162 10.62 -10.49 -8.62
C LEU A 162 9.36 -11.29 -8.26
N MET A 163 8.18 -10.74 -8.59
CA MET A 163 6.89 -11.31 -8.21
C MET A 163 6.65 -12.73 -8.75
N PRO A 164 6.97 -13.07 -10.01
CA PRO A 164 6.79 -14.44 -10.49
C PRO A 164 7.54 -15.49 -9.67
N GLY A 165 8.77 -15.17 -9.26
CA GLY A 165 9.59 -16.05 -8.42
C GLY A 165 9.03 -16.20 -7.00
N ILE A 166 8.50 -15.12 -6.43
CA ILE A 166 7.88 -15.09 -5.10
C ILE A 166 6.58 -15.90 -5.10
N ILE A 167 5.69 -15.69 -6.09
CA ILE A 167 4.42 -16.40 -6.22
C ILE A 167 4.66 -17.91 -6.33
N ARG A 168 5.62 -18.33 -7.19
CA ARG A 168 5.98 -19.76 -7.30
C ARG A 168 6.47 -20.33 -5.97
N ALA A 169 7.40 -19.63 -5.29
CA ALA A 169 7.94 -20.10 -4.03
C ALA A 169 6.85 -20.31 -2.96
N LEU A 170 5.87 -19.40 -2.87
CA LEU A 170 4.74 -19.52 -1.95
C LEU A 170 3.83 -20.70 -2.34
N ALA A 171 3.44 -20.80 -3.61
CA ALA A 171 2.57 -21.87 -4.09
C ALA A 171 3.21 -23.25 -3.90
N ASP A 172 4.47 -23.44 -4.36
CA ASP A 172 5.21 -24.70 -4.26
C ASP A 172 5.39 -25.17 -2.81
N SER A 173 5.48 -24.23 -1.85
CA SER A 173 5.58 -24.53 -0.42
C SER A 173 4.25 -24.83 0.27
N GLY A 174 3.11 -24.71 -0.44
CA GLY A 174 1.78 -24.82 0.14
C GLY A 174 1.39 -23.63 1.03
N THR A 175 1.98 -22.46 0.82
CA THR A 175 1.75 -21.24 1.61
C THR A 175 0.68 -20.36 0.95
N PRO A 176 -0.46 -20.09 1.62
CA PRO A 176 -1.48 -19.16 1.12
C PRO A 176 -0.93 -17.74 0.95
N LEU A 177 -1.40 -17.02 -0.08
CA LEU A 177 -0.93 -15.68 -0.35
C LEU A 177 -2.05 -14.71 -0.68
N SER A 178 -1.83 -13.43 -0.34
CA SER A 178 -2.66 -12.33 -0.80
C SER A 178 -1.80 -11.21 -1.38
N ILE A 179 -2.31 -10.56 -2.42
CA ILE A 179 -1.65 -9.45 -3.10
C ILE A 179 -2.59 -8.26 -3.09
N LEU A 180 -2.10 -7.11 -2.61
CA LEU A 180 -2.78 -5.81 -2.76
C LEU A 180 -1.90 -4.89 -3.61
N THR A 181 -2.45 -4.35 -4.70
CA THR A 181 -1.69 -3.50 -5.62
C THR A 181 -2.54 -2.43 -6.32
N LYS A 182 -1.89 -1.36 -6.76
CA LYS A 182 -2.38 -0.40 -7.76
C LYS A 182 -1.84 -0.72 -9.16
N GLY A 183 -0.79 -1.56 -9.23
CA GLY A 183 -0.02 -1.81 -10.44
C GLY A 183 -0.72 -2.76 -11.41
N THR A 184 -0.92 -2.33 -12.66
CA THR A 184 -1.51 -3.17 -13.72
C THR A 184 -0.54 -4.19 -14.30
N LEU A 185 0.74 -4.15 -13.93
CA LEU A 185 1.71 -5.20 -14.26
C LEU A 185 1.31 -6.58 -13.71
N LEU A 186 0.46 -6.64 -12.68
CA LEU A 186 -0.13 -7.90 -12.20
C LEU A 186 -0.82 -8.69 -13.31
N ALA A 187 -1.31 -8.01 -14.35
CA ALA A 187 -1.92 -8.67 -15.51
C ALA A 187 -1.01 -9.68 -16.22
N ARG A 188 0.31 -9.47 -16.18
CA ARG A 188 1.32 -10.41 -16.69
C ARG A 188 1.25 -11.75 -15.96
N ASP A 189 0.99 -11.71 -14.68
CA ASP A 189 1.09 -12.86 -13.77
C ASP A 189 -0.27 -13.53 -13.51
N ILE A 190 -1.35 -13.10 -14.18
CA ILE A 190 -2.68 -13.76 -14.06
C ILE A 190 -2.63 -15.27 -14.33
N PRO A 191 -1.96 -15.77 -15.40
CA PRO A 191 -1.85 -17.21 -15.61
C PRO A 191 -1.13 -17.93 -14.47
N LEU A 192 -0.10 -17.32 -13.89
CA LEU A 192 0.63 -17.86 -12.75
C LEU A 192 -0.23 -17.88 -11.48
N LEU A 193 -0.97 -16.80 -11.21
CA LEU A 193 -1.89 -16.73 -10.07
C LEU A 193 -3.02 -17.75 -10.18
N LYS A 194 -3.55 -17.96 -11.39
CA LYS A 194 -4.54 -18.98 -11.68
C LYS A 194 -3.99 -20.39 -11.39
N HIS A 195 -2.76 -20.65 -11.81
CA HIS A 195 -2.08 -21.91 -11.50
C HIS A 195 -1.84 -22.05 -9.98
N ALA A 196 -1.31 -21.02 -9.32
CA ALA A 196 -1.11 -21.03 -7.87
C ALA A 196 -2.41 -21.28 -7.10
N ALA A 197 -3.55 -20.76 -7.58
CA ALA A 197 -4.86 -20.94 -6.97
C ALA A 197 -5.37 -22.40 -7.02
N THR A 198 -4.77 -23.27 -7.85
CA THR A 198 -5.05 -24.72 -7.81
C THR A 198 -4.29 -25.43 -6.70
N GLN A 199 -3.25 -24.82 -6.14
CA GLN A 199 -2.36 -25.40 -5.14
C GLN A 199 -2.63 -24.84 -3.74
N VAL A 200 -2.82 -23.53 -3.64
CA VAL A 200 -3.01 -22.81 -2.37
C VAL A 200 -4.12 -21.76 -2.51
N PRO A 201 -4.73 -21.35 -1.40
CA PRO A 201 -5.63 -20.20 -1.38
C PRO A 201 -4.90 -18.93 -1.82
N VAL A 202 -5.45 -18.22 -2.82
CA VAL A 202 -4.92 -16.98 -3.38
C VAL A 202 -5.96 -15.86 -3.24
N GLY A 203 -5.59 -14.74 -2.68
CA GLY A 203 -6.39 -13.52 -2.63
C GLY A 203 -5.78 -12.43 -3.51
N VAL A 204 -6.62 -11.70 -4.24
CA VAL A 204 -6.17 -10.54 -5.04
C VAL A 204 -7.01 -9.33 -4.70
N GLY A 205 -6.34 -8.26 -4.31
CA GLY A 205 -6.93 -6.96 -4.04
C GLY A 205 -6.35 -5.89 -4.97
N ILE A 206 -7.23 -5.07 -5.54
CA ILE A 206 -6.84 -3.88 -6.29
C ILE A 206 -7.17 -2.65 -5.47
N SER A 207 -6.22 -1.72 -5.32
CA SER A 207 -6.49 -0.43 -4.71
C SER A 207 -6.97 0.56 -5.78
N LEU A 208 -8.20 1.07 -5.61
CA LEU A 208 -8.82 2.06 -6.48
C LEU A 208 -9.81 2.90 -5.66
N ALA A 209 -9.42 4.13 -5.33
CA ALA A 209 -10.15 5.00 -4.40
C ALA A 209 -11.00 6.08 -5.08
N MET A 210 -10.86 6.26 -6.41
CA MET A 210 -11.56 7.27 -7.20
C MET A 210 -11.57 6.89 -8.69
N THR A 211 -12.57 7.42 -9.41
CA THR A 211 -12.71 7.26 -10.87
C THR A 211 -12.31 8.51 -11.64
N ASP A 212 -12.20 9.64 -10.96
CA ASP A 212 -11.70 10.89 -11.55
C ASP A 212 -10.23 10.75 -11.91
N GLU A 213 -9.92 10.84 -13.21
CA GLU A 213 -8.56 10.63 -13.72
C GLU A 213 -7.63 11.79 -13.37
N GLN A 214 -8.13 13.04 -13.34
CA GLN A 214 -7.34 14.21 -13.02
C GLN A 214 -6.94 14.20 -11.54
N LEU A 215 -7.91 13.94 -10.65
CA LEU A 215 -7.63 13.79 -9.23
C LEU A 215 -6.71 12.60 -8.97
N SER A 216 -6.93 11.47 -9.65
CA SER A 216 -6.06 10.29 -9.53
C SER A 216 -4.63 10.59 -9.94
N GLU A 217 -4.40 11.30 -11.06
CA GLU A 217 -3.07 11.72 -11.50
C GLU A 217 -2.40 12.67 -10.49
N ALA A 218 -3.17 13.58 -9.89
CA ALA A 218 -2.66 14.54 -8.91
C ALA A 218 -2.24 13.87 -7.58
N VAL A 219 -3.00 12.88 -7.10
CA VAL A 219 -2.74 12.25 -5.79
C VAL A 219 -1.95 10.95 -5.87
N GLU A 220 -1.90 10.31 -7.04
CA GLU A 220 -1.21 9.02 -7.32
C GLU A 220 -0.39 9.10 -8.63
N PRO A 221 0.54 10.05 -8.79
CA PRO A 221 1.12 10.43 -10.08
C PRO A 221 1.90 9.32 -10.80
N GLY A 222 2.39 8.33 -10.07
CA GLY A 222 3.14 7.19 -10.63
C GLY A 222 2.33 5.91 -10.82
N THR A 223 0.99 5.98 -10.62
CA THR A 223 0.12 4.80 -10.75
C THR A 223 -0.54 4.70 -12.11
N PRO A 224 -0.93 3.50 -12.55
CA PRO A 224 -1.88 3.37 -13.66
C PRO A 224 -3.21 4.06 -13.32
N GLY A 225 -3.80 4.74 -14.30
CA GLY A 225 -5.07 5.45 -14.13
C GLY A 225 -6.25 4.53 -13.74
N PRO A 226 -7.37 5.10 -13.28
CA PRO A 226 -8.55 4.37 -12.83
C PRO A 226 -9.08 3.38 -13.86
N ARG A 227 -9.21 3.76 -15.12
CA ARG A 227 -9.69 2.88 -16.21
C ARG A 227 -8.82 1.64 -16.40
N ALA A 228 -7.50 1.80 -16.30
CA ALA A 228 -6.57 0.68 -16.44
C ALA A 228 -6.72 -0.31 -15.27
N ARG A 229 -6.95 0.19 -14.06
CA ARG A 229 -7.19 -0.64 -12.86
C ARG A 229 -8.56 -1.34 -12.92
N LEU A 230 -9.62 -0.67 -13.39
CA LEU A 230 -10.93 -1.29 -13.65
C LEU A 230 -10.80 -2.43 -14.68
N LYS A 231 -10.08 -2.21 -15.78
CA LYS A 231 -9.80 -3.26 -16.78
C LYS A 231 -9.03 -4.45 -16.18
N LEU A 232 -8.10 -4.19 -15.26
CA LEU A 232 -7.40 -5.27 -14.56
C LEU A 232 -8.36 -6.10 -13.69
N ILE A 233 -9.29 -5.45 -12.97
CA ILE A 233 -10.32 -6.14 -12.19
C ILE A 233 -11.13 -7.07 -13.11
N SER A 234 -11.64 -6.59 -14.24
CA SER A 234 -12.40 -7.41 -15.21
C SER A 234 -11.58 -8.60 -15.69
N ARG A 235 -10.31 -8.41 -16.07
CA ARG A 235 -9.42 -9.50 -16.51
C ARG A 235 -9.17 -10.56 -15.43
N LEU A 236 -9.05 -10.16 -14.16
CA LEU A 236 -8.95 -11.10 -13.04
C LEU A 236 -10.22 -11.93 -12.91
N ARG A 237 -11.39 -11.29 -13.02
CA ARG A 237 -12.70 -11.94 -12.96
C ARG A 237 -12.94 -12.90 -14.12
N GLU A 238 -12.60 -12.50 -15.33
CA GLU A 238 -12.64 -13.33 -16.54
C GLU A 238 -11.74 -14.57 -16.41
N ALA A 239 -10.60 -14.43 -15.72
CA ALA A 239 -9.71 -15.55 -15.43
C ALA A 239 -10.21 -16.48 -14.32
N GLY A 240 -11.36 -16.17 -13.69
CA GLY A 240 -11.95 -16.95 -12.59
C GLY A 240 -11.34 -16.64 -11.21
N LEU A 241 -10.48 -15.61 -11.11
CA LEU A 241 -9.91 -15.19 -9.83
C LEU A 241 -10.85 -14.23 -9.11
N PRO A 242 -11.09 -14.38 -7.79
CA PRO A 242 -11.79 -13.37 -7.00
C PRO A 242 -10.92 -12.11 -6.93
N CYS A 243 -11.58 -10.93 -6.95
CA CYS A 243 -10.88 -9.66 -6.87
C CYS A 243 -11.62 -8.70 -5.93
N GLY A 244 -11.07 -8.49 -4.74
CA GLY A 244 -11.55 -7.46 -3.83
C GLY A 244 -10.98 -6.10 -4.18
N VAL A 245 -11.70 -5.02 -3.85
CA VAL A 245 -11.21 -3.65 -4.09
C VAL A 245 -11.09 -2.86 -2.80
N MET A 246 -9.88 -2.33 -2.55
CA MET A 246 -9.65 -1.38 -1.49
C MET A 246 -9.82 0.04 -2.04
N ALA A 247 -11.01 0.62 -1.83
CA ALA A 247 -11.35 1.98 -2.20
C ALA A 247 -10.94 2.96 -1.10
N MET A 248 -9.65 2.96 -0.77
CA MET A 248 -9.05 3.79 0.28
C MET A 248 -7.79 4.50 -0.22
N PRO A 249 -7.63 5.76 0.20
CA PRO A 249 -8.52 6.58 1.03
C PRO A 249 -9.60 7.29 0.21
N ILE A 250 -10.78 7.49 0.81
CA ILE A 250 -11.70 8.55 0.35
C ILE A 250 -11.19 9.87 0.90
N LEU A 251 -11.01 10.85 0.01
CA LEU A 251 -10.43 12.15 0.34
C LEU A 251 -11.53 13.17 0.66
N PRO A 252 -11.57 13.74 1.89
CA PRO A 252 -12.55 14.75 2.25
C PRO A 252 -12.60 15.92 1.25
N TRP A 253 -13.79 16.28 0.81
CA TRP A 253 -14.07 17.35 -0.17
C TRP A 253 -13.48 17.17 -1.57
N LEU A 254 -12.79 16.08 -1.85
CA LEU A 254 -12.18 15.78 -3.16
C LEU A 254 -12.82 14.57 -3.83
N SER A 255 -13.09 13.50 -3.07
CA SER A 255 -13.66 12.26 -3.63
C SER A 255 -14.81 11.69 -2.79
N ASP A 256 -15.38 12.47 -1.87
CA ASP A 256 -16.42 12.06 -0.94
C ASP A 256 -17.84 12.57 -1.29
N SER A 257 -18.01 13.21 -2.46
CA SER A 257 -19.35 13.60 -2.93
C SER A 257 -20.17 12.36 -3.31
N ASP A 258 -21.49 12.52 -3.33
CA ASP A 258 -22.41 11.45 -3.71
C ASP A 258 -22.17 10.97 -5.14
N GLU A 259 -21.90 11.89 -6.06
CA GLU A 259 -21.61 11.58 -7.46
C GLU A 259 -20.28 10.81 -7.59
N ALA A 260 -19.27 11.21 -6.83
CA ALA A 260 -17.96 10.52 -6.83
C ALA A 260 -18.08 9.10 -6.27
N LEU A 261 -18.81 8.93 -5.16
CA LEU A 261 -19.05 7.62 -4.55
C LEU A 261 -19.91 6.73 -5.45
N ASP A 262 -20.99 7.26 -6.03
CA ASP A 262 -21.86 6.52 -6.95
C ASP A 262 -21.09 6.04 -8.19
N SER A 263 -20.32 6.92 -8.81
CA SER A 263 -19.43 6.60 -9.94
C SER A 263 -18.42 5.53 -9.59
N LEU A 264 -17.79 5.64 -8.41
CA LEU A 264 -16.78 4.66 -7.95
C LEU A 264 -17.42 3.29 -7.76
N PHE A 265 -18.47 3.17 -6.94
CA PHE A 265 -19.09 1.88 -6.64
C PHE A 265 -19.76 1.26 -7.87
N GLY A 266 -20.39 2.06 -8.72
CA GLY A 266 -20.95 1.62 -9.99
C GLY A 266 -19.91 1.06 -10.95
N SER A 267 -18.77 1.74 -11.09
CA SER A 267 -17.65 1.29 -11.93
C SER A 267 -17.03 -0.01 -11.40
N LEU A 268 -16.89 -0.15 -10.07
CA LEU A 268 -16.36 -1.35 -9.45
C LEU A 268 -17.30 -2.56 -9.61
N ALA A 269 -18.62 -2.34 -9.51
CA ALA A 269 -19.62 -3.37 -9.75
C ALA A 269 -19.60 -3.81 -11.22
N ALA A 270 -19.56 -2.86 -12.17
CA ALA A 270 -19.47 -3.14 -13.59
C ALA A 270 -18.19 -3.90 -13.97
N ALA A 271 -17.07 -3.64 -13.30
CA ALA A 271 -15.82 -4.38 -13.47
C ALA A 271 -15.85 -5.77 -12.81
N GLY A 272 -16.89 -6.12 -12.07
CA GLY A 272 -17.08 -7.42 -11.43
C GLY A 272 -16.29 -7.61 -10.13
N ALA A 273 -15.96 -6.55 -9.40
CA ALA A 273 -15.33 -6.64 -8.09
C ALA A 273 -16.14 -7.55 -7.15
N THR A 274 -15.48 -8.43 -6.41
CA THR A 274 -16.13 -9.38 -5.50
C THR A 274 -16.54 -8.78 -4.17
N GLY A 275 -15.92 -7.66 -3.81
CA GLY A 275 -16.23 -6.91 -2.62
C GLY A 275 -15.46 -5.60 -2.61
N VAL A 276 -15.93 -4.63 -1.83
CA VAL A 276 -15.30 -3.31 -1.72
C VAL A 276 -15.20 -2.90 -0.25
N SER A 277 -14.01 -2.47 0.17
CA SER A 277 -13.80 -1.77 1.43
C SER A 277 -13.42 -0.33 1.14
N ALA A 278 -14.06 0.62 1.81
CA ALA A 278 -13.80 2.05 1.66
C ALA A 278 -13.68 2.71 3.04
N GLY A 279 -12.84 3.74 3.12
CA GLY A 279 -12.64 4.45 4.38
C GLY A 279 -11.97 5.80 4.18
N ALA A 280 -12.11 6.67 5.19
CA ALA A 280 -11.53 7.99 5.21
C ALA A 280 -10.00 7.96 5.18
N LEU A 281 -9.42 9.04 4.66
CA LEU A 281 -7.98 9.26 4.66
C LEU A 281 -7.40 9.18 6.08
N TYR A 282 -6.29 8.43 6.20
CA TYR A 282 -5.52 8.25 7.41
C TYR A 282 -4.12 8.88 7.27
N LEU A 283 -3.82 9.85 8.11
CA LEU A 283 -2.61 10.67 8.04
C LEU A 283 -1.67 10.37 9.21
N LYS A 284 -0.82 9.36 9.07
CA LYS A 284 0.26 9.11 10.05
C LYS A 284 1.27 10.26 10.08
N PRO A 285 1.97 10.47 11.22
CA PRO A 285 3.16 11.33 11.25
C PRO A 285 4.16 10.94 10.15
N GLY A 286 4.71 11.92 9.46
CA GLY A 286 5.55 11.74 8.26
C GLY A 286 4.75 11.80 6.95
N THR A 287 3.62 11.10 6.87
CA THR A 287 2.69 11.21 5.73
C THR A 287 1.84 12.48 5.83
N ARG A 288 1.47 12.86 7.05
CA ARG A 288 0.62 14.03 7.29
C ARG A 288 1.28 15.31 6.80
N GLU A 289 2.52 15.53 7.16
CA GLU A 289 3.28 16.71 6.79
C GLU A 289 3.38 16.81 5.26
N TRP A 290 3.70 15.71 4.59
CA TRP A 290 3.78 15.61 3.14
C TRP A 290 2.44 15.90 2.46
N PHE A 291 1.38 15.24 2.93
CA PHE A 291 0.02 15.45 2.39
C PHE A 291 -0.49 16.87 2.62
N MET A 292 -0.22 17.46 3.79
CA MET A 292 -0.65 18.82 4.10
C MET A 292 0.09 19.88 3.29
N GLN A 293 1.36 19.64 2.93
CA GLN A 293 2.07 20.49 1.97
C GLN A 293 1.44 20.39 0.58
N TRP A 294 1.12 19.18 0.13
CA TRP A 294 0.42 18.96 -1.13
C TRP A 294 -0.93 19.67 -1.17
N ILE A 295 -1.78 19.51 -0.15
CA ILE A 295 -3.07 20.21 -0.04
C ILE A 295 -2.91 21.73 -0.06
N ALA A 296 -1.90 22.27 0.62
CA ALA A 296 -1.67 23.72 0.66
C ALA A 296 -1.26 24.27 -0.71
N ARG A 297 -0.59 23.48 -1.53
CA ARG A 297 -0.15 23.84 -2.88
C ARG A 297 -1.28 23.69 -3.91
N GLU A 298 -1.91 22.52 -3.95
CA GLU A 298 -2.88 22.17 -5.01
C GLU A 298 -4.32 22.64 -4.68
N HIS A 299 -4.67 22.69 -3.39
CA HIS A 299 -6.02 23.03 -2.91
C HIS A 299 -5.96 23.97 -1.69
N PRO A 300 -5.37 25.16 -1.80
CA PRO A 300 -5.13 26.07 -0.67
C PRO A 300 -6.41 26.40 0.11
N GLN A 301 -7.57 26.45 -0.55
CA GLN A 301 -8.88 26.66 0.06
C GLN A 301 -9.31 25.54 1.00
N LEU A 302 -8.74 24.33 0.87
CA LEU A 302 -9.02 23.18 1.71
C LEU A 302 -8.04 23.03 2.89
N ALA A 303 -6.86 23.66 2.84
CA ALA A 303 -5.82 23.50 3.86
C ALA A 303 -6.31 23.77 5.29
N GLY A 304 -7.10 24.85 5.47
CA GLY A 304 -7.73 25.18 6.75
C GLY A 304 -8.80 24.16 7.17
N LYS A 305 -9.56 23.62 6.22
CA LYS A 305 -10.59 22.60 6.49
C LYS A 305 -9.94 21.28 6.93
N TYR A 306 -8.89 20.83 6.26
CA TYR A 306 -8.15 19.63 6.64
C TYR A 306 -7.50 19.76 8.04
N ARG A 307 -6.88 20.92 8.36
CA ARG A 307 -6.35 21.15 9.71
C ARG A 307 -7.40 21.03 10.81
N ARG A 308 -8.60 21.57 10.59
CA ARG A 308 -9.72 21.44 11.53
C ARG A 308 -10.23 20.01 11.63
N LEU A 309 -10.39 19.32 10.48
CA LEU A 309 -10.96 17.98 10.42
C LEU A 309 -10.09 16.94 11.16
N TYR A 310 -8.76 17.05 11.01
CA TYR A 310 -7.81 16.11 11.62
C TYR A 310 -7.28 16.58 12.99
N GLY A 311 -7.41 17.87 13.33
CA GLY A 311 -6.79 18.44 14.54
C GLY A 311 -5.31 18.07 14.64
N GLY A 312 -4.85 17.56 15.76
CA GLY A 312 -3.51 17.01 15.97
C GLY A 312 -3.37 15.51 15.63
N GLY A 313 -4.47 14.81 15.31
CA GLY A 313 -4.52 13.36 15.17
C GLY A 313 -4.27 12.86 13.73
N SER A 314 -4.17 11.53 13.62
CA SER A 314 -4.03 10.84 12.31
C SER A 314 -5.37 10.54 11.65
N TYR A 315 -6.47 10.61 12.37
CA TYR A 315 -7.81 10.31 11.88
C TYR A 315 -8.64 11.58 11.72
N ALA A 316 -9.50 11.60 10.70
CA ALA A 316 -10.56 12.59 10.59
C ALA A 316 -11.49 12.50 11.82
N SER A 317 -12.26 13.56 12.10
CA SER A 317 -13.19 13.58 13.24
C SER A 317 -14.14 12.38 13.22
N LYS A 318 -14.64 11.98 14.39
CA LYS A 318 -15.55 10.85 14.55
C LYS A 318 -16.85 11.06 13.76
N GLU A 319 -17.35 12.27 13.75
CA GLU A 319 -18.59 12.67 13.06
C GLU A 319 -18.42 12.50 11.54
N TYR A 320 -17.30 12.98 10.98
CA TYR A 320 -17.01 12.80 9.55
C TYR A 320 -16.89 11.34 9.17
N ARG A 321 -16.19 10.54 9.97
CA ARG A 321 -16.02 9.12 9.72
C ARG A 321 -17.35 8.35 9.74
N ALA A 322 -18.22 8.66 10.70
CA ALA A 322 -19.56 8.08 10.81
C ALA A 322 -20.43 8.48 9.61
N TRP A 323 -20.40 9.75 9.22
CA TRP A 323 -21.11 10.26 8.02
C TRP A 323 -20.64 9.51 6.76
N LEU A 324 -19.32 9.44 6.52
CA LEU A 324 -18.77 8.74 5.35
C LEU A 324 -19.15 7.26 5.37
N ALA A 325 -19.05 6.59 6.51
CA ALA A 325 -19.43 5.18 6.64
C ALA A 325 -20.91 4.95 6.26
N GLY A 326 -21.80 5.87 6.63
CA GLY A 326 -23.22 5.85 6.21
C GLY A 326 -23.37 5.95 4.68
N ARG A 327 -22.65 6.87 4.04
CA ARG A 327 -22.65 7.06 2.59
C ARG A 327 -22.09 5.82 1.87
N VAL A 328 -20.96 5.31 2.33
CA VAL A 328 -20.34 4.08 1.80
C VAL A 328 -21.31 2.89 1.87
N ARG A 329 -21.99 2.68 3.01
CA ARG A 329 -23.00 1.61 3.13
C ARG A 329 -24.13 1.77 2.12
N PHE A 330 -24.64 2.99 1.94
CA PHE A 330 -25.69 3.29 0.98
C PHE A 330 -25.27 2.92 -0.46
N PHE A 331 -24.12 3.41 -0.94
CA PHE A 331 -23.66 3.14 -2.30
C PHE A 331 -23.24 1.68 -2.51
N LYS A 332 -22.66 1.03 -1.50
CA LYS A 332 -22.42 -0.42 -1.55
C LYS A 332 -23.70 -1.21 -1.77
N ALA A 333 -24.75 -0.91 -0.99
CA ALA A 333 -26.05 -1.58 -1.13
C ALA A 333 -26.68 -1.29 -2.50
N ARG A 334 -26.63 -0.04 -2.96
CA ARG A 334 -27.16 0.39 -4.27
C ARG A 334 -26.51 -0.37 -5.43
N HIS A 335 -25.20 -0.64 -5.35
CA HIS A 335 -24.45 -1.32 -6.41
C HIS A 335 -24.22 -2.82 -6.15
N GLY A 336 -24.99 -3.43 -5.27
CA GLY A 336 -25.02 -4.90 -5.09
C GLY A 336 -23.91 -5.48 -4.24
N PHE A 337 -23.11 -4.67 -3.53
CA PHE A 337 -22.11 -5.14 -2.59
C PHE A 337 -22.72 -5.49 -1.22
N ILE A 338 -23.84 -6.25 -1.22
CA ILE A 338 -24.55 -6.65 -0.01
C ILE A 338 -23.76 -7.76 0.69
N GLY A 339 -23.52 -7.62 1.98
CA GLY A 339 -22.81 -8.61 2.80
C GLY A 339 -21.29 -8.56 2.68
N SER A 340 -20.70 -7.69 1.86
CA SER A 340 -19.30 -7.34 1.96
C SER A 340 -19.16 -6.32 3.09
N THR A 341 -18.79 -6.79 4.27
CA THR A 341 -18.57 -5.97 5.46
C THR A 341 -17.52 -4.91 5.13
N GLY A 342 -17.95 -3.67 5.06
CA GLY A 342 -17.07 -2.55 4.85
C GLY A 342 -16.40 -2.14 6.14
N PHE A 343 -15.21 -1.63 6.03
CA PHE A 343 -14.49 -0.95 7.10
C PHE A 343 -15.37 0.20 7.60
N SER A 344 -16.00 0.09 8.77
CA SER A 344 -16.42 1.24 9.53
C SER A 344 -15.40 1.49 10.62
N HIS A 345 -14.99 2.74 10.78
CA HIS A 345 -14.08 3.11 11.87
C HIS A 345 -14.71 2.91 13.27
N GLU A 346 -16.02 2.71 13.34
CA GLU A 346 -16.72 2.36 14.56
C GLU A 346 -16.44 0.91 15.00
N ASP A 347 -16.12 0.02 14.05
CA ASP A 347 -15.77 -1.38 14.32
C ASP A 347 -14.37 -1.56 14.90
N ILE A 348 -13.55 -0.50 14.93
CA ILE A 348 -12.23 -0.54 15.58
C ILE A 348 -12.34 -0.73 17.10
N ASP A 349 -13.45 -0.34 17.67
CA ASP A 349 -13.65 -0.37 19.14
C ASP A 349 -14.49 -1.54 19.64
N GLN A 350 -15.11 -2.37 18.79
CA GLN A 350 -16.19 -3.24 19.27
C GLN A 350 -16.04 -4.75 19.15
N ASP A 351 -15.27 -5.37 18.27
CA ASP A 351 -15.04 -6.83 18.33
C ASP A 351 -13.76 -7.28 17.59
N PRO A 352 -12.85 -8.00 18.27
CA PRO A 352 -11.69 -8.63 17.64
C PRO A 352 -12.04 -9.72 16.61
N ARG A 353 -13.26 -10.25 16.63
CA ARG A 353 -13.71 -11.37 15.78
C ARG A 353 -14.17 -10.96 14.39
N ASP A 354 -14.36 -9.67 14.12
CA ASP A 354 -14.79 -9.16 12.81
C ASP A 354 -13.62 -8.79 11.87
N GLU A 355 -12.44 -9.38 12.06
CA GLU A 355 -11.26 -9.04 11.24
C GLU A 355 -11.39 -9.41 9.76
N GLU A 356 -12.13 -10.47 9.42
CA GLU A 356 -12.48 -10.79 8.03
C GLU A 356 -13.35 -9.70 7.38
N ALA A 357 -14.07 -8.94 8.20
CA ALA A 357 -14.93 -7.84 7.76
C ALA A 357 -14.19 -6.63 7.21
N ARG A 358 -12.88 -6.50 7.47
CA ARG A 358 -12.07 -5.33 7.10
C ARG A 358 -11.49 -5.40 5.69
N TYR A 359 -11.40 -6.58 5.13
CA TYR A 359 -10.85 -6.79 3.80
C TYR A 359 -11.94 -7.16 2.81
N PRO A 360 -11.91 -6.58 1.61
CA PRO A 360 -12.95 -6.87 0.62
C PRO A 360 -12.91 -8.33 0.20
N ALA A 361 -14.08 -8.92 0.02
CA ALA A 361 -14.19 -10.31 -0.39
C ALA A 361 -13.35 -10.61 -1.65
N GLY A 362 -12.54 -11.66 -1.60
CA GLY A 362 -11.62 -12.02 -2.66
C GLY A 362 -10.21 -11.44 -2.53
N SER A 363 -9.99 -10.43 -1.64
CA SER A 363 -8.65 -9.86 -1.44
C SER A 363 -7.76 -10.69 -0.51
N LEU A 364 -8.36 -11.58 0.28
CA LEU A 364 -7.65 -12.51 1.16
C LEU A 364 -7.95 -13.96 0.78
N PRO A 365 -7.01 -14.89 1.00
CA PRO A 365 -7.23 -16.31 0.84
C PRO A 365 -8.38 -16.81 1.74
N GLY A 366 -9.29 -17.58 1.17
CA GLY A 366 -10.45 -18.13 1.91
C GLY A 366 -11.67 -17.21 2.00
N SER A 367 -11.54 -15.91 1.77
CA SER A 367 -12.67 -14.97 1.77
C SER A 367 -13.62 -15.11 0.56
N ALA A 368 -13.25 -15.92 -0.41
CA ALA A 368 -14.06 -16.21 -1.61
C ALA A 368 -15.17 -17.26 -1.39
N ARG A 369 -15.28 -17.86 -0.22
CA ARG A 369 -16.38 -18.79 0.09
C ARG A 369 -17.65 -18.00 0.38
N ILE A 370 -18.32 -17.56 -0.67
CA ILE A 370 -19.69 -17.07 -0.61
C ILE A 370 -20.56 -18.24 -0.13
N ARG A 371 -21.18 -18.07 1.02
CA ARG A 371 -22.19 -18.99 1.52
C ARG A 371 -23.37 -19.03 0.54
N HIS A 372 -23.43 -20.03 -0.32
CA HIS A 372 -24.69 -20.53 -0.85
C HIS A 372 -25.21 -21.61 0.09
N GLY A 373 -26.36 -21.35 0.71
CA GLY A 373 -27.12 -22.36 1.41
C GLY A 373 -27.30 -22.10 2.90
N ARG A 374 -28.45 -21.55 3.27
CA ARG A 374 -29.04 -21.71 4.59
C ARG A 374 -29.35 -23.20 4.79
N GLY A 375 -28.67 -23.82 5.74
CA GLY A 375 -29.06 -25.10 6.30
C GLY A 375 -29.14 -24.92 7.82
N THR A 376 -30.34 -24.98 8.32
CA THR A 376 -30.70 -25.04 9.76
C THR A 376 -30.22 -26.36 10.37
N ALA A 377 -29.53 -26.30 11.50
CA ALA A 377 -29.63 -27.21 12.65
C ALA A 377 -28.47 -26.97 13.64
N GLY A 378 -28.80 -26.68 14.88
CA GLY A 378 -28.69 -27.63 15.98
C GLY A 378 -27.64 -27.15 16.99
N SER A 379 -28.12 -26.55 18.08
CA SER A 379 -27.39 -26.27 19.32
C SER A 379 -26.94 -27.55 20.02
N VAL A 380 -25.69 -27.64 20.47
CA VAL A 380 -25.32 -28.38 21.69
C VAL A 380 -24.26 -27.57 22.43
N GLY A 381 -24.58 -27.21 23.67
CA GLY A 381 -23.69 -26.53 24.59
C GLY A 381 -22.67 -27.49 25.20
N HIS A 382 -21.54 -26.94 25.60
CA HIS A 382 -20.77 -27.45 26.75
C HIS A 382 -20.04 -26.31 27.45
N SER A 383 -20.26 -26.24 28.72
CA SER A 383 -19.64 -25.44 29.75
C SER A 383 -18.25 -25.95 30.11
N GLY A 384 -17.34 -25.09 30.45
CA GLY A 384 -16.04 -25.46 31.03
C GLY A 384 -15.21 -24.25 31.46
N THR A 385 -15.03 -24.16 32.74
CA THR A 385 -14.42 -23.18 33.64
C THR A 385 -12.90 -23.02 33.49
N GLY A 386 -12.42 -21.75 33.64
CA GLY A 386 -11.35 -21.34 34.58
C GLY A 386 -9.91 -21.48 34.13
N GLU A 387 -9.15 -20.45 34.04
CA GLU A 387 -8.10 -20.06 35.01
C GLU A 387 -7.18 -18.93 34.45
N SER A 388 -6.80 -18.09 35.37
CA SER A 388 -5.92 -16.94 35.29
C SER A 388 -4.46 -17.35 35.09
N ALA A 389 -3.67 -16.61 34.27
CA ALA A 389 -2.23 -16.39 34.53
C ALA A 389 -1.62 -15.28 33.68
N ALA A 390 -1.07 -14.28 34.40
CA ALA A 390 0.18 -13.54 34.20
C ALA A 390 0.52 -12.92 32.83
N GLU A 391 0.65 -11.61 32.84
CA GLU A 391 1.35 -10.79 31.84
C GLU A 391 2.83 -11.17 31.74
N PRO A 392 3.40 -11.10 30.54
CA PRO A 392 4.83 -10.87 30.40
C PRO A 392 5.16 -9.56 29.67
N VAL A 393 6.16 -8.93 30.23
CA VAL A 393 6.89 -7.72 29.85
C VAL A 393 7.21 -7.66 28.36
N ALA A 394 6.97 -6.48 27.78
CA ALA A 394 7.30 -6.14 26.40
C ALA A 394 8.82 -6.18 26.15
N ALA A 395 9.24 -7.04 25.24
CA ALA A 395 10.55 -7.00 24.60
C ALA A 395 10.48 -6.17 23.32
N GLN A 396 11.38 -5.20 23.19
CA GLN A 396 11.56 -4.40 21.97
C GLN A 396 12.02 -5.29 20.80
N PRO A 397 11.49 -5.12 19.58
CA PRO A 397 11.97 -5.87 18.43
C PRO A 397 13.28 -5.28 17.92
N THR A 398 14.32 -6.09 17.88
CA THR A 398 15.54 -5.87 17.09
C THR A 398 15.19 -5.95 15.61
N LEU A 399 15.31 -4.83 14.94
CA LEU A 399 15.25 -4.68 13.50
C LEU A 399 16.65 -4.87 12.92
N PHE A 400 16.93 -6.01 12.31
CA PHE A 400 18.00 -6.17 11.32
C PHE A 400 17.59 -7.21 10.27
#